data_e4aab9d949babc9632359ce03e3d9ae3
#
_entry.id   e4aab9d949babc9632359ce03e3d9ae3
#
_cell.length_a   1.000
_cell.length_b   1.000
_cell.length_c   1.000
_cell.angle_alpha   90.00
_cell.angle_beta   90.00
_cell.angle_gamma   90.00
#
_symmetry.space_group_name_H-M   'P 1'
#
loop_
_entity.id
_entity.type
_entity.pdbx_description
1 polymer ?
#
loop_
_entity_poly.entity_id
_entity_poly.type
_entity_poly.pdbx_seq_one_letter_code
_entity_poly.pdbx_strand_id
1 'polypeptide(L)'
;MTTKPRGRYSFRGCMCCEQPVRVPAGPTLSRRAVLGGAAALGLGAAAGLAPRRSLAQAPAASQAKSHRIDVHHHIAPPKYVTEFKSDLQPPVIAWSVSKSLDDMDKSGVATAITSMTTPGSVFTGKDGRRVARECNEYAARLVQDHPGRFGMFAALPLTDVEGSLREIEFGLDVLKADGVSVFTSYGNLWLGDPAFEPVMAELNRRKAVIYTHPDAPNCCRDPMVPEIRESVIEYGTDTTRAIARVLFSGTALRYRDVRWVFSHGGGTAPFLAERLIRAPALNKKLVETVPNGAMAELQRFYYDVAQIAHPVPLAALAKFVPASQILWGTDYPFRFGNEYVKALAAFGFSDSDLGKIDRENALALLPRLKAG
;
A
#
# COMPACT_ATOMS: atom_id res chain seq x y z
N MET A 1 -26.13 40.72 24.73
CA MET A 1 -25.49 39.42 24.48
C MET A 1 -26.25 38.74 23.35
N THR A 2 -25.79 38.87 22.12
CA THR A 2 -26.46 38.35 20.92
C THR A 2 -25.70 37.14 20.43
N THR A 3 -26.31 35.99 20.51
CA THR A 3 -25.79 34.73 20.02
C THR A 3 -25.84 34.69 18.49
N LYS A 4 -24.67 34.55 17.85
CA LYS A 4 -24.57 34.32 16.39
C LYS A 4 -25.10 32.91 16.04
N PRO A 5 -25.85 32.76 14.93
CA PRO A 5 -26.29 31.45 14.48
C PRO A 5 -25.11 30.67 13.86
N ARG A 6 -25.00 29.40 14.22
CA ARG A 6 -24.06 28.44 13.62
C ARG A 6 -24.41 28.22 12.14
N GLY A 7 -23.45 28.47 11.26
CA GLY A 7 -23.58 28.28 9.81
C GLY A 7 -23.85 26.80 9.47
N ARG A 8 -24.83 26.59 8.59
CA ARG A 8 -25.09 25.29 7.96
C ARG A 8 -24.00 25.05 6.92
N TYR A 9 -23.23 24.00 7.08
CA TYR A 9 -22.32 23.54 6.03
C TYR A 9 -23.16 22.86 4.93
N SER A 10 -23.12 23.40 3.71
CA SER A 10 -23.73 22.76 2.55
C SER A 10 -22.65 21.92 1.84
N PHE A 11 -22.79 20.60 1.89
CA PHE A 11 -21.99 19.71 1.05
C PHE A 11 -22.49 19.83 -0.40
N ARG A 12 -21.70 20.43 -1.27
CA ARG A 12 -21.88 20.33 -2.73
C ARG A 12 -20.80 19.39 -3.27
N GLY A 13 -21.21 18.20 -3.72
CA GLY A 13 -20.32 17.40 -4.54
C GLY A 13 -20.33 15.88 -4.45
N CYS A 14 -21.17 15.25 -3.64
CA CYS A 14 -21.28 13.79 -3.65
C CYS A 14 -22.73 13.36 -3.91
N MET A 15 -23.01 12.78 -5.09
CA MET A 15 -24.35 12.30 -5.46
C MET A 15 -24.88 11.15 -4.57
N CYS A 16 -24.06 10.58 -3.70
CA CYS A 16 -24.47 9.51 -2.77
C CYS A 16 -25.04 10.04 -1.43
N CYS A 17 -25.00 11.36 -1.18
CA CYS A 17 -25.39 11.95 0.12
C CYS A 17 -26.69 12.77 0.10
N GLU A 18 -27.53 12.65 -0.93
CA GLU A 18 -28.71 13.51 -1.10
C GLU A 18 -29.96 13.15 -0.31
N GLN A 19 -29.95 12.13 0.55
CA GLN A 19 -31.10 11.85 1.41
C GLN A 19 -30.72 11.65 2.88
N PRO A 20 -31.19 12.49 3.81
CA PRO A 20 -31.02 12.23 5.23
C PRO A 20 -31.98 11.09 5.66
N VAL A 21 -31.43 9.92 5.96
CA VAL A 21 -32.18 8.85 6.62
C VAL A 21 -32.48 9.30 8.05
N ARG A 22 -33.75 9.53 8.37
CA ARG A 22 -34.21 9.72 9.74
C ARG A 22 -34.14 8.37 10.45
N VAL A 23 -33.16 8.21 11.34
CA VAL A 23 -33.13 7.08 12.27
C VAL A 23 -34.10 7.38 13.41
N PRO A 24 -35.11 6.51 13.69
CA PRO A 24 -35.95 6.69 14.86
C PRO A 24 -35.15 6.51 16.15
N ALA A 25 -35.33 7.39 17.12
CA ALA A 25 -34.67 7.28 18.41
C ALA A 25 -35.17 6.00 19.12
N GLY A 26 -34.26 5.03 19.30
CA GLY A 26 -34.53 3.85 20.11
C GLY A 26 -34.60 4.18 21.61
N PRO A 27 -35.24 3.35 22.42
CA PRO A 27 -35.43 3.61 23.83
C PRO A 27 -34.12 3.68 24.61
N THR A 28 -33.93 4.75 25.36
CA THR A 28 -32.78 4.94 26.25
C THR A 28 -32.86 4.00 27.44
N LEU A 29 -31.97 3.02 27.51
CA LEU A 29 -31.81 2.17 28.69
C LEU A 29 -31.17 2.97 29.84
N SER A 30 -31.85 3.08 30.98
CA SER A 30 -31.39 3.78 32.16
C SER A 30 -30.26 3.00 32.85
N ARG A 31 -29.28 3.73 33.42
CA ARG A 31 -28.12 3.15 34.15
C ARG A 31 -28.46 2.23 35.34
N ARG A 32 -29.72 2.14 35.75
CA ARG A 32 -30.19 1.28 36.85
C ARG A 32 -30.51 -0.16 36.47
N ALA A 33 -30.58 -0.49 35.16
CA ALA A 33 -30.93 -1.85 34.70
C ALA A 33 -29.71 -2.78 34.55
N VAL A 34 -28.49 -2.30 34.74
CA VAL A 34 -27.24 -3.08 34.49
C VAL A 34 -26.64 -3.65 35.79
N LEU A 35 -27.12 -3.27 36.99
CA LEU A 35 -26.50 -3.70 38.26
C LEU A 35 -27.29 -4.81 39.01
N GLY A 36 -28.27 -5.48 38.40
CA GLY A 36 -29.11 -6.46 39.05
C GLY A 36 -28.85 -7.95 38.77
N GLY A 37 -27.76 -8.30 38.07
CA GLY A 37 -27.55 -9.66 37.55
C GLY A 37 -26.28 -10.39 37.97
N ALA A 38 -25.79 -10.21 39.21
CA ALA A 38 -24.59 -10.92 39.67
C ALA A 38 -24.72 -11.37 41.13
N ALA A 39 -25.57 -12.37 41.38
CA ALA A 39 -25.48 -13.16 42.62
C ALA A 39 -26.23 -14.48 42.42
N ALA A 40 -25.53 -15.54 42.19
CA ALA A 40 -25.79 -16.93 42.61
C ALA A 40 -25.03 -17.91 41.66
N LEU A 41 -23.99 -18.49 42.18
CA LEU A 41 -23.73 -19.93 42.16
C LEU A 41 -22.33 -20.16 42.71
N GLY A 42 -22.28 -20.56 43.95
CA GLY A 42 -21.06 -20.98 44.61
C GLY A 42 -20.93 -22.51 44.63
N LEU A 43 -19.70 -22.94 44.90
CA LEU A 43 -19.26 -24.19 45.44
C LEU A 43 -19.23 -25.43 44.53
N GLY A 44 -17.99 -25.88 44.26
CA GLY A 44 -17.63 -27.18 43.76
C GLY A 44 -16.09 -27.32 43.68
N ALA A 45 -15.43 -27.48 44.84
CA ALA A 45 -14.01 -27.81 44.87
C ALA A 45 -13.81 -29.29 44.59
N ALA A 46 -12.98 -29.67 43.61
CA ALA A 46 -12.33 -30.99 43.56
C ALA A 46 -10.93 -30.78 42.96
N ALA A 47 -9.94 -31.04 43.79
CA ALA A 47 -8.54 -31.03 43.48
C ALA A 47 -8.17 -32.17 42.52
N GLY A 48 -7.65 -31.82 41.35
CA GLY A 48 -6.96 -32.75 40.45
C GLY A 48 -5.58 -32.19 40.15
N LEU A 49 -4.55 -32.71 40.81
CA LEU A 49 -3.15 -32.44 40.48
C LEU A 49 -2.81 -33.10 39.12
N ALA A 50 -2.89 -32.34 38.07
CA ALA A 50 -2.28 -32.71 36.79
C ALA A 50 -0.83 -32.22 36.73
N PRO A 51 0.13 -33.04 36.25
CA PRO A 51 1.51 -32.63 36.18
C PRO A 51 1.66 -31.44 35.21
N ARG A 52 2.27 -30.35 35.69
CA ARG A 52 2.72 -29.25 34.86
C ARG A 52 3.67 -29.79 33.79
N ARG A 53 3.20 -29.91 32.56
CA ARG A 53 4.07 -30.02 31.40
C ARG A 53 4.90 -28.76 31.35
N SER A 54 6.19 -28.93 31.62
CA SER A 54 7.21 -27.92 31.32
C SER A 54 7.01 -27.51 29.85
N LEU A 55 6.67 -26.25 29.61
CA LEU A 55 6.75 -25.67 28.28
C LEU A 55 8.23 -25.70 27.90
N ALA A 56 8.62 -26.72 27.13
CA ALA A 56 9.92 -26.73 26.51
C ALA A 56 10.06 -25.40 25.76
N GLN A 57 11.07 -24.63 26.14
CA GLN A 57 11.50 -23.45 25.45
C GLN A 57 11.68 -23.85 23.99
N ALA A 58 10.89 -23.25 23.09
CA ALA A 58 11.10 -23.43 21.66
C ALA A 58 12.57 -23.12 21.37
N PRO A 59 13.27 -23.96 20.59
CA PRO A 59 14.66 -23.69 20.24
C PRO A 59 14.72 -22.29 19.65
N ALA A 60 15.70 -21.48 20.11
CA ALA A 60 15.99 -20.18 19.55
C ALA A 60 16.08 -20.36 18.02
N ALA A 61 15.19 -19.70 17.30
CA ALA A 61 15.19 -19.77 15.85
C ALA A 61 16.62 -19.44 15.39
N SER A 62 17.27 -20.38 14.73
CA SER A 62 18.54 -20.12 14.05
C SER A 62 18.28 -18.88 13.23
N GLN A 63 19.17 -17.88 13.29
CA GLN A 63 19.06 -16.68 12.45
C GLN A 63 19.04 -17.17 10.99
N ALA A 64 17.82 -17.30 10.46
CA ALA A 64 17.65 -17.68 9.07
C ALA A 64 18.37 -16.62 8.25
N LYS A 65 19.26 -17.06 7.36
CA LYS A 65 20.02 -16.17 6.48
C LYS A 65 19.06 -15.21 5.80
N SER A 66 19.32 -13.90 5.87
CA SER A 66 18.49 -12.87 5.25
C SER A 66 18.19 -13.23 3.80
N HIS A 67 16.92 -13.34 3.43
CA HIS A 67 16.51 -13.82 2.10
C HIS A 67 15.36 -13.04 1.51
N ARG A 68 14.57 -12.28 2.33
CA ARG A 68 13.39 -11.57 1.87
C ARG A 68 13.73 -10.38 0.99
N ILE A 69 12.84 -10.07 0.05
CA ILE A 69 12.90 -8.85 -0.74
C ILE A 69 11.69 -8.01 -0.39
N ASP A 70 11.95 -6.86 0.23
CA ASP A 70 10.93 -5.88 0.60
C ASP A 70 10.70 -4.91 -0.56
N VAL A 71 9.53 -4.97 -1.20
CA VAL A 71 9.20 -4.08 -2.33
C VAL A 71 8.52 -2.78 -1.89
N HIS A 72 8.27 -2.60 -0.59
CA HIS A 72 7.59 -1.46 -0.04
C HIS A 72 8.38 -0.86 1.14
N HIS A 73 9.43 -0.14 0.81
CA HIS A 73 10.36 0.42 1.78
C HIS A 73 10.64 1.89 1.45
N HIS A 74 10.22 2.79 2.31
CA HIS A 74 10.40 4.21 2.05
C HIS A 74 11.73 4.72 2.57
N ILE A 75 12.23 5.74 1.85
CA ILE A 75 13.40 6.51 2.25
C ILE A 75 13.04 7.99 2.41
N ALA A 76 13.87 8.70 3.16
CA ALA A 76 13.73 10.13 3.38
C ALA A 76 15.09 10.84 3.19
N PRO A 77 15.42 11.28 1.95
CA PRO A 77 16.65 12.01 1.70
C PRO A 77 16.79 13.23 2.62
N PRO A 78 17.96 13.52 3.22
CA PRO A 78 18.12 14.61 4.18
C PRO A 78 17.68 15.99 3.66
N LYS A 79 17.94 16.29 2.39
CA LYS A 79 17.50 17.53 1.75
C LYS A 79 15.98 17.59 1.65
N TYR A 80 15.32 16.48 1.24
CA TYR A 80 13.88 16.34 1.19
C TYR A 80 13.25 16.57 2.58
N VAL A 81 13.81 15.95 3.63
CA VAL A 81 13.33 16.14 5.01
C VAL A 81 13.47 17.61 5.45
N THR A 82 14.59 18.25 5.11
CA THR A 82 14.80 19.66 5.48
C THR A 82 13.81 20.59 4.81
N GLU A 83 13.54 20.37 3.51
CA GLU A 83 12.70 21.24 2.69
C GLU A 83 11.20 21.07 3.01
N PHE A 84 10.74 19.83 3.25
CA PHE A 84 9.32 19.51 3.42
C PHE A 84 8.95 19.07 4.86
N LYS A 85 9.75 19.42 5.84
CA LYS A 85 9.59 18.94 7.24
C LYS A 85 8.18 19.13 7.81
N SER A 86 7.52 20.25 7.48
CA SER A 86 6.17 20.55 7.96
C SER A 86 5.09 19.60 7.42
N ASP A 87 5.33 19.01 6.26
CA ASP A 87 4.38 18.16 5.55
C ASP A 87 4.64 16.67 5.81
N LEU A 88 5.76 16.36 6.45
CA LEU A 88 6.20 14.98 6.68
C LEU A 88 5.74 14.43 8.02
N GLN A 89 5.40 13.15 8.04
CA GLN A 89 5.08 12.44 9.27
C GLN A 89 6.34 12.14 10.10
N PRO A 90 6.22 12.05 11.45
CA PRO A 90 7.36 11.82 12.34
C PRO A 90 8.23 10.61 11.99
N PRO A 91 7.69 9.44 11.57
CA PRO A 91 8.53 8.30 11.16
C PRO A 91 9.45 8.63 9.97
N VAL A 92 8.95 9.41 8.99
CA VAL A 92 9.73 9.85 7.82
C VAL A 92 10.84 10.82 8.24
N ILE A 93 10.52 11.78 9.10
CA ILE A 93 11.51 12.74 9.63
C ILE A 93 12.61 12.02 10.43
N ALA A 94 12.25 10.96 11.15
CA ALA A 94 13.18 10.18 11.98
C ALA A 94 13.93 9.08 11.22
N TRP A 95 13.70 8.93 9.92
CA TRP A 95 14.32 7.92 9.08
C TRP A 95 15.85 8.09 9.01
N SER A 96 16.57 6.99 8.93
CA SER A 96 18.00 6.97 8.59
C SER A 96 18.39 5.64 7.98
N VAL A 97 19.46 5.63 7.21
CA VAL A 97 20.01 4.41 6.58
C VAL A 97 20.31 3.33 7.63
N SER A 98 20.92 3.71 8.75
CA SER A 98 21.27 2.75 9.80
C SER A 98 20.04 2.10 10.44
N LYS A 99 18.96 2.84 10.66
CA LYS A 99 17.69 2.29 11.15
C LYS A 99 17.02 1.38 10.14
N SER A 100 17.09 1.73 8.85
CA SER A 100 16.61 0.89 7.76
C SER A 100 17.33 -0.46 7.75
N LEU A 101 18.66 -0.44 7.76
CA LEU A 101 19.47 -1.67 7.78
C LEU A 101 19.23 -2.51 9.04
N ASP A 102 19.08 -1.87 10.20
CA ASP A 102 18.78 -2.54 11.47
C ASP A 102 17.43 -3.28 11.43
N ASP A 103 16.37 -2.66 10.88
CA ASP A 103 15.07 -3.34 10.72
C ASP A 103 15.14 -4.47 9.69
N MET A 104 15.82 -4.25 8.56
CA MET A 104 16.05 -5.28 7.55
C MET A 104 16.76 -6.50 8.14
N ASP A 105 17.82 -6.28 8.92
CA ASP A 105 18.59 -7.36 9.56
C ASP A 105 17.74 -8.14 10.56
N LYS A 106 16.97 -7.44 11.40
CA LYS A 106 16.06 -8.04 12.38
C LYS A 106 14.94 -8.86 11.75
N SER A 107 14.47 -8.46 10.58
CA SER A 107 13.35 -9.10 9.87
C SER A 107 13.79 -10.10 8.79
N GLY A 108 15.11 -10.27 8.57
CA GLY A 108 15.65 -11.16 7.55
C GLY A 108 15.39 -10.66 6.13
N VAL A 109 15.32 -9.34 5.94
CA VAL A 109 15.25 -8.70 4.63
C VAL A 109 16.66 -8.56 4.06
N ALA A 110 16.92 -9.24 2.97
CA ALA A 110 18.20 -9.15 2.25
C ALA A 110 18.28 -7.84 1.45
N THR A 111 17.21 -7.53 0.72
CA THR A 111 17.15 -6.36 -0.16
C THR A 111 15.83 -5.63 0.02
N ALA A 112 15.88 -4.32 0.18
CA ALA A 112 14.71 -3.44 0.17
C ALA A 112 14.69 -2.57 -1.09
N ILE A 113 13.56 -2.55 -1.81
CA ILE A 113 13.36 -1.68 -2.96
C ILE A 113 12.77 -0.37 -2.47
N THR A 114 13.57 0.67 -2.57
CA THR A 114 13.22 1.97 -1.99
C THR A 114 12.27 2.77 -2.87
N SER A 115 11.38 3.53 -2.24
CA SER A 115 10.47 4.48 -2.89
C SER A 115 10.27 5.71 -2.01
N MET A 116 9.74 6.78 -2.62
CA MET A 116 9.28 7.94 -1.86
C MET A 116 7.87 7.71 -1.32
N THR A 117 7.56 8.35 -0.19
CA THR A 117 6.22 8.30 0.43
C THR A 117 5.51 9.64 0.32
N THR A 118 4.29 9.72 0.86
CA THR A 118 3.48 10.94 0.91
C THR A 118 4.20 12.11 1.62
N PRO A 119 3.89 13.35 1.26
CA PRO A 119 2.80 13.74 0.35
C PRO A 119 3.20 13.71 -1.13
N GLY A 120 2.32 13.17 -1.97
CA GLY A 120 2.51 13.12 -3.44
C GLY A 120 2.54 14.50 -4.09
N SER A 121 1.98 15.50 -3.43
CA SER A 121 1.92 16.88 -3.92
C SER A 121 3.30 17.51 -4.17
N VAL A 122 4.34 17.09 -3.43
CA VAL A 122 5.71 17.62 -3.61
C VAL A 122 6.34 17.21 -4.96
N PHE A 123 5.81 16.17 -5.60
CA PHE A 123 6.23 15.72 -6.93
C PHE A 123 5.41 16.35 -8.07
N THR A 124 4.67 17.40 -7.77
CA THR A 124 3.84 18.13 -8.75
C THR A 124 4.29 19.59 -8.90
N GLY A 125 3.70 20.29 -9.86
CA GLY A 125 3.99 21.72 -10.07
C GLY A 125 5.42 22.01 -10.54
N LYS A 126 5.88 23.24 -10.29
CA LYS A 126 7.16 23.75 -10.82
C LYS A 126 8.38 23.02 -10.27
N ASP A 127 8.33 22.61 -9.02
CA ASP A 127 9.45 21.96 -8.34
C ASP A 127 9.45 20.42 -8.47
N GLY A 128 8.35 19.82 -8.92
CA GLY A 128 8.20 18.36 -8.97
C GLY A 128 9.33 17.67 -9.72
N ARG A 129 9.80 18.21 -10.85
CA ARG A 129 10.94 17.67 -11.61
C ARG A 129 12.22 17.66 -10.78
N ARG A 130 12.52 18.75 -10.10
CA ARG A 130 13.72 18.89 -9.26
C ARG A 130 13.68 17.92 -8.10
N VAL A 131 12.54 17.88 -7.40
CA VAL A 131 12.36 17.01 -6.23
C VAL A 131 12.50 15.54 -6.64
N ALA A 132 11.83 15.11 -7.72
CA ALA A 132 11.95 13.75 -8.23
C ALA A 132 13.42 13.40 -8.54
N ARG A 133 14.12 14.26 -9.30
CA ARG A 133 15.53 14.07 -9.66
C ARG A 133 16.43 13.93 -8.44
N GLU A 134 16.34 14.84 -7.49
CA GLU A 134 17.16 14.83 -6.27
C GLU A 134 16.92 13.60 -5.40
N CYS A 135 15.65 13.16 -5.28
CA CYS A 135 15.30 11.95 -4.56
C CYS A 135 15.82 10.69 -5.26
N ASN A 136 15.70 10.61 -6.59
CA ASN A 136 16.19 9.49 -7.39
C ASN A 136 17.71 9.37 -7.36
N GLU A 137 18.44 10.48 -7.46
CA GLU A 137 19.88 10.49 -7.33
C GLU A 137 20.35 10.06 -5.94
N TYR A 138 19.63 10.45 -4.88
CA TYR A 138 19.91 9.98 -3.52
C TYR A 138 19.67 8.47 -3.39
N ALA A 139 18.56 7.96 -3.91
CA ALA A 139 18.26 6.54 -3.89
C ALA A 139 19.32 5.72 -4.65
N ALA A 140 19.77 6.21 -5.81
CA ALA A 140 20.82 5.56 -6.58
C ALA A 140 22.16 5.52 -5.82
N ARG A 141 22.53 6.61 -5.13
CA ARG A 141 23.72 6.60 -4.25
C ARG A 141 23.57 5.58 -3.12
N LEU A 142 22.39 5.51 -2.49
CA LEU A 142 22.12 4.53 -1.44
C LEU A 142 22.32 3.08 -1.94
N VAL A 143 21.87 2.79 -3.16
CA VAL A 143 22.08 1.48 -3.80
C VAL A 143 23.59 1.21 -4.03
N GLN A 144 24.36 2.22 -4.45
CA GLN A 144 25.81 2.09 -4.68
C GLN A 144 26.60 1.94 -3.37
N ASP A 145 26.22 2.69 -2.33
CA ASP A 145 26.91 2.68 -1.04
C ASP A 145 26.62 1.39 -0.23
N HIS A 146 25.51 0.69 -0.54
CA HIS A 146 25.11 -0.55 0.13
C HIS A 146 24.74 -1.65 -0.88
N PRO A 147 25.72 -2.21 -1.59
CA PRO A 147 25.50 -3.22 -2.64
C PRO A 147 24.69 -4.42 -2.13
N GLY A 148 23.66 -4.80 -2.89
CA GLY A 148 22.78 -5.91 -2.55
C GLY A 148 21.73 -5.63 -1.46
N ARG A 149 21.86 -4.54 -0.69
CA ARG A 149 20.92 -4.21 0.39
C ARG A 149 19.75 -3.35 -0.11
N PHE A 150 19.97 -2.52 -1.13
CA PHE A 150 18.92 -1.66 -1.66
C PHE A 150 18.77 -1.83 -3.17
N GLY A 151 17.52 -1.70 -3.61
CA GLY A 151 17.13 -1.35 -4.96
C GLY A 151 16.31 -0.08 -4.93
N MET A 152 15.77 0.38 -6.07
CA MET A 152 14.98 1.60 -6.12
C MET A 152 13.89 1.58 -7.18
N PHE A 153 12.77 2.17 -6.86
CA PHE A 153 11.77 2.65 -7.82
C PHE A 153 11.94 4.16 -7.99
N ALA A 154 12.19 4.61 -9.22
CA ALA A 154 12.37 6.03 -9.50
C ALA A 154 11.04 6.78 -9.36
N ALA A 155 11.01 7.83 -8.55
CA ALA A 155 9.86 8.72 -8.42
C ALA A 155 9.65 9.54 -9.69
N LEU A 156 8.39 9.68 -10.14
CA LEU A 156 8.04 10.46 -11.32
C LEU A 156 7.21 11.70 -10.95
N PRO A 157 7.46 12.86 -11.57
CA PRO A 157 6.59 14.03 -11.48
C PRO A 157 5.37 13.87 -12.41
N LEU A 158 4.50 12.87 -12.14
CA LEU A 158 3.54 12.31 -13.11
C LEU A 158 2.58 13.35 -13.74
N THR A 159 2.25 14.43 -13.03
CA THR A 159 1.42 15.51 -13.57
C THR A 159 2.14 16.36 -14.63
N ASP A 160 3.45 16.21 -14.75
CA ASP A 160 4.28 16.81 -15.78
C ASP A 160 4.77 15.72 -16.75
N VAL A 161 4.05 15.53 -17.84
CA VAL A 161 4.29 14.47 -18.82
C VAL A 161 5.71 14.53 -19.37
N GLU A 162 6.16 15.72 -19.80
CA GLU A 162 7.52 15.89 -20.35
C GLU A 162 8.60 15.60 -19.30
N GLY A 163 8.41 16.12 -18.09
CA GLY A 163 9.29 15.84 -16.95
C GLY A 163 9.35 14.36 -16.64
N SER A 164 8.21 13.69 -16.66
CA SER A 164 8.11 12.23 -16.41
C SER A 164 8.82 11.41 -17.47
N LEU A 165 8.67 11.75 -18.75
CA LEU A 165 9.38 11.03 -19.83
C LEU A 165 10.90 11.15 -19.70
N ARG A 166 11.41 12.33 -19.36
CA ARG A 166 12.85 12.54 -19.09
C ARG A 166 13.30 11.79 -17.82
N GLU A 167 12.46 11.76 -16.80
CA GLU A 167 12.81 11.08 -15.54
C GLU A 167 12.76 9.55 -15.68
N ILE A 168 11.88 9.01 -16.53
CA ILE A 168 11.86 7.59 -16.90
C ILE A 168 13.19 7.22 -17.59
N GLU A 169 13.61 7.99 -18.59
CA GLU A 169 14.88 7.75 -19.28
C GLU A 169 16.05 7.80 -18.28
N PHE A 170 16.13 8.85 -17.49
CA PHE A 170 17.21 9.02 -16.52
C PHE A 170 17.18 7.93 -15.44
N GLY A 171 16.03 7.66 -14.85
CA GLY A 171 15.89 6.65 -13.78
C GLY A 171 16.23 5.24 -14.26
N LEU A 172 15.68 4.82 -15.41
CA LEU A 172 15.86 3.45 -15.89
C LEU A 172 17.18 3.26 -16.65
N ASP A 173 17.61 4.25 -17.45
CA ASP A 173 18.78 4.07 -18.32
C ASP A 173 20.09 4.54 -17.67
N VAL A 174 20.06 5.58 -16.83
CA VAL A 174 21.26 6.12 -16.17
C VAL A 174 21.40 5.57 -14.76
N LEU A 175 20.36 5.73 -13.92
CA LEU A 175 20.41 5.30 -12.52
C LEU A 175 20.19 3.79 -12.35
N LYS A 176 19.72 3.08 -13.39
CA LYS A 176 19.42 1.63 -13.35
C LYS A 176 18.38 1.25 -12.30
N ALA A 177 17.37 2.09 -12.15
CA ALA A 177 16.24 1.80 -11.27
C ALA A 177 15.54 0.49 -11.65
N ASP A 178 14.96 -0.19 -10.67
CA ASP A 178 14.24 -1.47 -10.82
C ASP A 178 12.85 -1.30 -11.45
N GLY A 179 12.36 -0.07 -11.46
CA GLY A 179 11.08 0.35 -12.00
C GLY A 179 10.81 1.80 -11.63
N VAL A 180 9.56 2.21 -11.65
CA VAL A 180 9.14 3.56 -11.25
C VAL A 180 8.12 3.51 -10.13
N SER A 181 8.08 4.56 -9.29
CA SER A 181 7.05 4.75 -8.28
C SER A 181 6.17 5.96 -8.62
N VAL A 182 4.86 5.76 -8.46
CA VAL A 182 3.85 6.80 -8.66
C VAL A 182 2.81 6.75 -7.55
N PHE A 183 2.15 7.87 -7.29
CA PHE A 183 0.99 7.87 -6.39
C PHE A 183 -0.27 7.42 -7.13
N THR A 184 -1.22 6.84 -6.38
CA THR A 184 -2.50 6.36 -6.93
C THR A 184 -3.37 7.50 -7.46
N SER A 185 -3.20 8.70 -6.88
CA SER A 185 -3.88 9.92 -7.33
C SER A 185 -3.01 11.16 -7.23
N TYR A 186 -3.33 12.15 -8.04
CA TYR A 186 -2.73 13.49 -8.07
C TYR A 186 -3.87 14.51 -8.14
N GLY A 187 -4.26 15.05 -6.98
CA GLY A 187 -5.45 15.88 -6.88
C GLY A 187 -6.73 15.07 -7.18
N ASN A 188 -7.38 15.35 -8.31
CA ASN A 188 -8.58 14.64 -8.78
C ASN A 188 -8.30 13.73 -9.99
N LEU A 189 -7.05 13.45 -10.28
CA LEU A 189 -6.62 12.57 -11.37
C LEU A 189 -6.08 11.26 -10.76
N TRP A 190 -6.67 10.13 -11.14
CA TRP A 190 -6.18 8.79 -10.76
C TRP A 190 -5.38 8.15 -11.89
N LEU A 191 -4.55 7.19 -11.56
CA LEU A 191 -3.89 6.34 -12.56
C LEU A 191 -4.95 5.78 -13.54
N GLY A 192 -4.60 5.76 -14.83
CA GLY A 192 -5.56 5.45 -15.90
C GLY A 192 -6.32 6.67 -16.41
N ASP A 193 -6.01 7.88 -15.96
CA ASP A 193 -6.50 9.11 -16.58
C ASP A 193 -5.80 9.34 -17.93
N PRO A 194 -6.53 9.81 -18.99
CA PRO A 194 -5.94 10.09 -20.30
C PRO A 194 -4.75 11.05 -20.28
N ALA A 195 -4.68 11.96 -19.29
CA ALA A 195 -3.55 12.86 -19.14
C ALA A 195 -2.21 12.14 -18.96
N PHE A 196 -2.22 10.89 -18.47
CA PHE A 196 -1.01 10.09 -18.23
C PHE A 196 -0.68 9.13 -19.37
N GLU A 197 -1.48 9.07 -20.44
CA GLU A 197 -1.29 8.10 -21.52
C GLU A 197 0.11 8.13 -22.16
N PRO A 198 0.75 9.29 -22.45
CA PRO A 198 2.09 9.30 -23.02
C PRO A 198 3.14 8.64 -22.09
N VAL A 199 2.98 8.84 -20.78
CA VAL A 199 3.86 8.21 -19.77
C VAL A 199 3.62 6.70 -19.71
N MET A 200 2.36 6.26 -19.74
CA MET A 200 2.00 4.84 -19.75
C MET A 200 2.51 4.14 -21.02
N ALA A 201 2.45 4.80 -22.18
CA ALA A 201 2.96 4.27 -23.45
C ALA A 201 4.49 4.02 -23.37
N GLU A 202 5.25 4.96 -22.82
CA GLU A 202 6.70 4.82 -22.66
C GLU A 202 7.05 3.72 -21.64
N LEU A 203 6.35 3.65 -20.50
CA LEU A 203 6.53 2.60 -19.52
C LEU A 203 6.19 1.21 -20.09
N ASN A 204 5.14 1.13 -20.93
CA ASN A 204 4.80 -0.10 -21.64
C ASN A 204 5.88 -0.53 -22.64
N ARG A 205 6.40 0.41 -23.44
CA ARG A 205 7.50 0.15 -24.38
C ARG A 205 8.72 -0.44 -23.69
N ARG A 206 8.98 0.01 -22.44
CA ARG A 206 10.09 -0.46 -21.60
C ARG A 206 9.75 -1.72 -20.80
N LYS A 207 8.51 -2.21 -20.83
CA LYS A 207 8.01 -3.32 -20.00
C LYS A 207 8.29 -3.06 -18.52
N ALA A 208 8.13 -1.81 -18.10
CA ALA A 208 8.52 -1.34 -16.78
C ALA A 208 7.60 -1.89 -15.68
N VAL A 209 8.16 -1.98 -14.48
CA VAL A 209 7.40 -2.16 -13.24
C VAL A 209 6.94 -0.79 -12.76
N ILE A 210 5.66 -0.64 -12.46
CA ILE A 210 5.07 0.52 -11.79
C ILE A 210 4.66 0.11 -10.39
N TYR A 211 5.36 0.63 -9.40
CA TYR A 211 4.98 0.55 -8.00
C TYR A 211 4.06 1.71 -7.66
N THR A 212 2.94 1.45 -6.99
CA THR A 212 1.96 2.48 -6.64
C THR A 212 1.87 2.66 -5.13
N HIS A 213 1.83 3.90 -4.66
CA HIS A 213 1.59 4.23 -3.26
C HIS A 213 0.37 5.16 -3.16
N PRO A 214 -0.56 4.97 -2.21
CA PRO A 214 -1.71 5.86 -2.04
C PRO A 214 -1.31 7.24 -1.52
N ASP A 215 -2.14 8.21 -1.87
CA ASP A 215 -2.23 9.51 -1.21
C ASP A 215 -3.72 9.79 -0.93
N ALA A 216 -4.05 10.76 -0.09
CA ALA A 216 -5.44 11.15 0.09
C ALA A 216 -5.89 12.03 -1.08
N PRO A 217 -6.94 11.64 -1.83
CA PRO A 217 -7.45 12.46 -2.91
C PRO A 217 -8.15 13.71 -2.38
N ASN A 218 -8.22 14.78 -3.20
CA ASN A 218 -8.79 16.05 -2.77
C ASN A 218 -10.23 15.96 -2.25
N CYS A 219 -11.03 15.02 -2.76
CA CYS A 219 -12.42 14.81 -2.29
C CYS A 219 -12.51 14.36 -0.83
N CYS A 220 -11.41 13.82 -0.25
CA CYS A 220 -11.47 13.04 0.98
C CYS A 220 -10.33 13.40 1.96
N ARG A 221 -9.86 14.65 1.89
CA ARG A 221 -8.82 15.15 2.80
C ARG A 221 -9.38 15.64 4.14
N ASP A 222 -10.68 15.90 4.21
CA ASP A 222 -11.32 16.25 5.48
C ASP A 222 -11.78 14.96 6.17
N PRO A 223 -11.12 14.53 7.24
CA PRO A 223 -11.48 13.28 7.91
C PRO A 223 -12.87 13.40 8.54
N MET A 224 -13.71 12.38 8.33
CA MET A 224 -15.04 12.30 8.97
C MET A 224 -14.93 12.24 10.50
N VAL A 225 -13.82 11.73 10.99
CA VAL A 225 -13.45 11.69 12.42
C VAL A 225 -12.09 12.38 12.54
N PRO A 226 -12.00 13.56 13.16
CA PRO A 226 -10.77 14.36 13.21
C PRO A 226 -9.55 13.64 13.80
N GLU A 227 -9.78 12.65 14.67
CA GLU A 227 -8.73 11.88 15.33
C GLU A 227 -8.18 10.74 14.46
N ILE A 228 -8.84 10.41 13.35
CA ILE A 228 -8.42 9.35 12.43
C ILE A 228 -7.65 9.96 11.27
N ARG A 229 -6.42 9.48 11.06
CA ARG A 229 -5.60 9.90 9.92
C ARG A 229 -6.18 9.37 8.61
N GLU A 230 -5.99 10.10 7.53
CA GLU A 230 -6.37 9.72 6.16
C GLU A 230 -5.87 8.32 5.77
N SER A 231 -4.69 7.92 6.25
CA SER A 231 -4.09 6.60 5.98
C SER A 231 -4.92 5.42 6.47
N VAL A 232 -5.84 5.63 7.43
CA VAL A 232 -6.67 4.54 8.00
C VAL A 232 -7.77 4.10 7.04
N ILE A 233 -8.38 5.03 6.32
CA ILE A 233 -9.52 4.77 5.43
C ILE A 233 -9.18 5.14 3.99
N GLU A 234 -8.70 6.37 3.79
CA GLU A 234 -8.60 6.94 2.46
C GLU A 234 -7.52 6.28 1.60
N TYR A 235 -6.39 5.85 2.17
CA TYR A 235 -5.33 5.20 1.42
C TYR A 235 -5.79 3.88 0.79
N GLY A 236 -6.49 3.03 1.56
CA GLY A 236 -7.06 1.80 1.01
C GLY A 236 -8.13 2.07 -0.06
N THR A 237 -8.94 3.11 0.16
CA THR A 237 -9.98 3.52 -0.77
C THR A 237 -9.37 4.12 -2.04
N ASP A 238 -8.32 4.93 -1.93
CA ASP A 238 -7.66 5.56 -3.08
C ASP A 238 -6.94 4.53 -3.96
N THR A 239 -6.25 3.57 -3.36
CA THR A 239 -5.67 2.42 -4.10
C THR A 239 -6.76 1.69 -4.88
N THR A 240 -7.92 1.46 -4.28
CA THR A 240 -9.05 0.78 -4.95
C THR A 240 -9.60 1.60 -6.12
N ARG A 241 -9.70 2.94 -5.98
CA ARG A 241 -10.08 3.83 -7.09
C ARG A 241 -9.09 3.77 -8.25
N ALA A 242 -7.79 3.78 -7.95
CA ALA A 242 -6.74 3.64 -8.96
C ALA A 242 -6.82 2.29 -9.69
N ILE A 243 -6.98 1.18 -8.97
CA ILE A 243 -7.17 -0.15 -9.57
C ILE A 243 -8.39 -0.15 -10.49
N ALA A 244 -9.54 0.31 -10.03
CA ALA A 244 -10.75 0.38 -10.82
C ALA A 244 -10.59 1.27 -12.06
N ARG A 245 -9.89 2.41 -11.92
CA ARG A 245 -9.62 3.32 -13.02
C ARG A 245 -8.68 2.69 -14.06
N VAL A 246 -7.56 2.12 -13.65
CA VAL A 246 -6.60 1.42 -14.54
C VAL A 246 -7.28 0.29 -15.29
N LEU A 247 -8.15 -0.45 -14.62
CA LEU A 247 -8.91 -1.56 -15.21
C LEU A 247 -9.94 -1.06 -16.24
N PHE A 248 -10.86 -0.21 -15.81
CA PHE A 248 -12.05 0.14 -16.58
C PHE A 248 -11.86 1.33 -17.55
N SER A 249 -10.77 2.07 -17.48
CA SER A 249 -10.36 2.99 -18.54
C SER A 249 -9.75 2.27 -19.74
N GLY A 250 -9.46 0.96 -19.60
CA GLY A 250 -8.74 0.17 -20.59
C GLY A 250 -7.22 0.39 -20.59
N THR A 251 -6.68 1.14 -19.61
CA THR A 251 -5.24 1.34 -19.48
C THR A 251 -4.50 0.02 -19.31
N ALA A 252 -4.98 -0.88 -18.45
CA ALA A 252 -4.40 -2.20 -18.26
C ALA A 252 -4.45 -3.05 -19.54
N LEU A 253 -5.46 -2.87 -20.39
CA LEU A 253 -5.60 -3.57 -21.66
C LEU A 253 -4.67 -2.97 -22.73
N ARG A 254 -4.61 -1.65 -22.86
CA ARG A 254 -3.77 -0.97 -23.86
C ARG A 254 -2.26 -1.14 -23.57
N TYR A 255 -1.89 -1.14 -22.31
CA TYR A 255 -0.50 -1.18 -21.86
C TYR A 255 -0.18 -2.50 -21.14
N ARG A 256 -0.28 -3.61 -21.89
CA ARG A 256 -0.20 -4.99 -21.37
C ARG A 256 1.16 -5.39 -20.82
N ASP A 257 2.22 -4.73 -21.26
CA ASP A 257 3.60 -5.03 -20.84
C ASP A 257 3.99 -4.30 -19.55
N VAL A 258 3.18 -3.33 -19.10
CA VAL A 258 3.33 -2.72 -17.78
C VAL A 258 3.01 -3.74 -16.69
N ARG A 259 3.91 -3.85 -15.72
CA ARG A 259 3.75 -4.71 -14.55
C ARG A 259 3.39 -3.86 -13.35
N TRP A 260 2.10 -3.89 -12.98
CA TRP A 260 1.56 -3.10 -11.89
C TRP A 260 1.78 -3.76 -10.55
N VAL A 261 2.30 -3.01 -9.56
CA VAL A 261 2.36 -3.39 -8.15
C VAL A 261 1.51 -2.41 -7.35
N PHE A 262 0.42 -2.90 -6.79
CA PHE A 262 -0.46 -2.13 -5.92
C PHE A 262 -0.14 -2.41 -4.46
N SER A 263 0.15 -1.35 -3.72
CA SER A 263 0.48 -1.43 -2.30
C SER A 263 -0.72 -1.80 -1.43
N HIS A 264 -0.44 -2.18 -0.19
CA HIS A 264 -1.43 -2.44 0.87
C HIS A 264 -2.49 -3.47 0.47
N GLY A 265 -2.05 -4.57 -0.17
CA GLY A 265 -2.95 -5.63 -0.63
C GLY A 265 -3.97 -5.19 -1.68
N GLY A 266 -3.73 -4.06 -2.37
CA GLY A 266 -4.69 -3.47 -3.30
C GLY A 266 -5.81 -2.70 -2.59
N GLY A 267 -5.60 -2.28 -1.36
CA GLY A 267 -6.56 -1.53 -0.56
C GLY A 267 -7.81 -2.33 -0.25
N THR A 268 -8.99 -1.79 -0.56
CA THR A 268 -10.28 -2.47 -0.37
C THR A 268 -10.73 -3.29 -1.59
N ALA A 269 -9.94 -3.36 -2.68
CA ALA A 269 -10.30 -4.06 -3.90
C ALA A 269 -10.63 -5.56 -3.66
N PRO A 270 -9.87 -6.32 -2.85
CA PRO A 270 -10.24 -7.70 -2.54
C PRO A 270 -11.63 -7.86 -1.91
N PHE A 271 -12.01 -6.95 -1.03
CA PHE A 271 -13.35 -6.95 -0.44
C PHE A 271 -14.45 -6.55 -1.44
N LEU A 272 -14.12 -5.68 -2.40
CA LEU A 272 -15.04 -5.22 -3.44
C LEU A 272 -15.02 -6.09 -4.71
N ALA A 273 -14.36 -7.26 -4.69
CA ALA A 273 -14.17 -8.12 -5.85
C ALA A 273 -15.46 -8.40 -6.64
N GLU A 274 -16.53 -8.79 -5.93
CA GLU A 274 -17.85 -9.06 -6.56
C GLU A 274 -18.37 -7.82 -7.31
N ARG A 275 -18.23 -6.62 -6.77
CA ARG A 275 -18.67 -5.38 -7.42
C ARG A 275 -17.86 -5.07 -8.67
N LEU A 276 -16.55 -5.26 -8.62
CA LEU A 276 -15.64 -5.07 -9.76
C LEU A 276 -15.94 -6.10 -10.87
N ILE A 277 -16.16 -7.37 -10.51
CA ILE A 277 -16.48 -8.45 -11.46
C ILE A 277 -17.81 -8.18 -12.18
N ARG A 278 -18.81 -7.65 -11.48
CA ARG A 278 -20.13 -7.37 -12.03
C ARG A 278 -20.25 -6.04 -12.77
N ALA A 279 -19.31 -5.12 -12.61
CA ALA A 279 -19.37 -3.81 -13.26
C ALA A 279 -19.57 -3.87 -14.79
N PRO A 280 -18.92 -4.76 -15.56
CA PRO A 280 -19.15 -4.92 -17.00
C PRO A 280 -20.58 -5.32 -17.36
N ALA A 281 -21.27 -6.08 -16.50
CA ALA A 281 -22.66 -6.46 -16.76
C ALA A 281 -23.63 -5.27 -16.62
N LEU A 282 -23.25 -4.25 -15.84
CA LEU A 282 -24.02 -3.03 -15.65
C LEU A 282 -23.77 -1.99 -16.75
N ASN A 283 -22.61 -2.06 -17.43
CA ASN A 283 -22.24 -1.14 -18.51
C ASN A 283 -21.43 -1.86 -19.57
N LYS A 284 -22.06 -2.10 -20.74
CA LYS A 284 -21.46 -2.84 -21.86
C LYS A 284 -20.13 -2.27 -22.36
N LYS A 285 -19.89 -0.95 -22.24
CA LYS A 285 -18.61 -0.32 -22.59
C LYS A 285 -17.44 -0.85 -21.78
N LEU A 286 -17.69 -1.34 -20.55
CA LEU A 286 -16.64 -1.91 -19.71
C LEU A 286 -16.23 -3.32 -20.14
N VAL A 287 -17.07 -4.04 -20.89
CA VAL A 287 -16.73 -5.38 -21.41
C VAL A 287 -15.50 -5.31 -22.32
N GLU A 288 -15.42 -4.27 -23.15
CA GLU A 288 -14.31 -4.07 -24.09
C GLU A 288 -12.97 -3.81 -23.36
N THR A 289 -13.02 -3.28 -22.13
CA THR A 289 -11.82 -2.98 -21.33
C THR A 289 -11.30 -4.19 -20.55
N VAL A 290 -12.12 -5.23 -20.41
CA VAL A 290 -11.80 -6.47 -19.70
C VAL A 290 -12.28 -7.70 -20.47
N PRO A 291 -11.76 -7.95 -21.68
CA PRO A 291 -12.29 -8.99 -22.59
C PRO A 291 -12.24 -10.41 -22.00
N ASN A 292 -11.31 -10.67 -21.06
CA ASN A 292 -11.17 -11.95 -20.36
C ASN A 292 -11.87 -11.95 -18.99
N GLY A 293 -12.67 -10.90 -18.69
CA GLY A 293 -13.30 -10.69 -17.40
C GLY A 293 -12.43 -9.91 -16.43
N ALA A 294 -13.08 -9.12 -15.56
CA ALA A 294 -12.40 -8.24 -14.62
C ALA A 294 -11.47 -9.00 -13.65
N MET A 295 -11.89 -10.18 -13.18
CA MET A 295 -11.07 -10.97 -12.26
C MET A 295 -9.76 -11.44 -12.91
N ALA A 296 -9.80 -11.90 -14.15
CA ALA A 296 -8.59 -12.32 -14.87
C ALA A 296 -7.59 -11.16 -15.04
N GLU A 297 -8.07 -9.94 -15.25
CA GLU A 297 -7.21 -8.76 -15.34
C GLU A 297 -6.66 -8.35 -13.96
N LEU A 298 -7.48 -8.40 -12.90
CA LEU A 298 -7.06 -8.12 -11.53
C LEU A 298 -5.98 -9.11 -11.04
N GLN A 299 -6.06 -10.38 -11.44
CA GLN A 299 -5.09 -11.42 -11.12
C GLN A 299 -3.76 -11.29 -11.88
N ARG A 300 -3.65 -10.36 -12.82
CA ARG A 300 -2.37 -10.03 -13.47
C ARG A 300 -1.54 -9.00 -12.71
N PHE A 301 -2.16 -8.25 -11.81
CA PHE A 301 -1.48 -7.27 -10.98
C PHE A 301 -0.76 -7.96 -9.82
N TYR A 302 0.28 -7.32 -9.32
CA TYR A 302 0.96 -7.71 -8.10
C TYR A 302 0.47 -6.86 -6.93
N TYR A 303 0.51 -7.44 -5.74
CA TYR A 303 0.02 -6.81 -4.50
C TYR A 303 1.00 -7.07 -3.38
N ASP A 304 1.45 -6.03 -2.66
CA ASP A 304 2.28 -6.27 -1.49
C ASP A 304 1.45 -6.52 -0.21
N VAL A 305 2.11 -7.00 0.83
CA VAL A 305 1.44 -7.31 2.10
C VAL A 305 1.54 -6.20 3.14
N ALA A 306 2.10 -5.04 2.79
CA ALA A 306 2.21 -3.90 3.69
C ALA A 306 0.83 -3.50 4.24
N GLN A 307 0.77 -3.11 5.51
CA GLN A 307 -0.43 -2.70 6.24
C GLN A 307 -1.57 -3.75 6.34
N ILE A 308 -1.36 -4.98 5.84
CA ILE A 308 -2.36 -6.05 5.89
C ILE A 308 -1.91 -7.28 6.72
N ALA A 309 -0.94 -7.10 7.62
CA ALA A 309 -0.41 -8.15 8.50
C ALA A 309 -1.43 -8.60 9.58
N HIS A 310 -2.65 -8.96 9.15
CA HIS A 310 -3.75 -9.44 9.99
C HIS A 310 -4.55 -10.52 9.24
N PRO A 311 -5.06 -11.58 9.91
CA PRO A 311 -5.73 -12.69 9.24
C PRO A 311 -6.87 -12.30 8.30
N VAL A 312 -7.65 -11.26 8.60
CA VAL A 312 -8.81 -10.85 7.79
C VAL A 312 -8.37 -10.31 6.41
N PRO A 313 -7.54 -9.25 6.31
CA PRO A 313 -7.12 -8.75 5.00
C PRO A 313 -6.20 -9.74 4.25
N LEU A 314 -5.35 -10.52 4.96
CA LEU A 314 -4.56 -11.58 4.33
C LEU A 314 -5.45 -12.65 3.69
N ALA A 315 -6.53 -13.08 4.36
CA ALA A 315 -7.48 -14.03 3.80
C ALA A 315 -8.19 -13.47 2.57
N ALA A 316 -8.57 -12.19 2.61
CA ALA A 316 -9.19 -11.53 1.46
C ALA A 316 -8.22 -11.50 0.27
N LEU A 317 -6.96 -11.08 0.47
CA LEU A 317 -5.94 -11.07 -0.59
C LEU A 317 -5.64 -12.48 -1.13
N ALA A 318 -5.44 -13.48 -0.27
CA ALA A 318 -5.14 -14.86 -0.66
C ALA A 318 -6.30 -15.55 -1.43
N LYS A 319 -7.53 -15.05 -1.28
CA LYS A 319 -8.69 -15.48 -2.10
C LYS A 319 -8.85 -14.66 -3.37
N PHE A 320 -8.32 -13.46 -3.40
CA PHE A 320 -8.42 -12.56 -4.54
C PHE A 320 -7.40 -12.89 -5.64
N VAL A 321 -6.16 -13.22 -5.26
CA VAL A 321 -5.09 -13.53 -6.22
C VAL A 321 -4.28 -14.77 -5.79
N PRO A 322 -3.64 -15.46 -6.75
CA PRO A 322 -2.72 -16.55 -6.42
C PRO A 322 -1.47 -16.01 -5.69
N ALA A 323 -0.83 -16.87 -4.88
CA ALA A 323 0.38 -16.51 -4.15
C ALA A 323 1.50 -15.95 -5.05
N SER A 324 1.55 -16.34 -6.32
CA SER A 324 2.49 -15.82 -7.32
C SER A 324 2.33 -14.32 -7.63
N GLN A 325 1.25 -13.69 -7.21
CA GLN A 325 0.98 -12.26 -7.38
C GLN A 325 1.11 -11.48 -6.06
N ILE A 326 1.52 -12.14 -4.98
CA ILE A 326 1.71 -11.51 -3.67
C ILE A 326 3.20 -11.27 -3.44
N LEU A 327 3.56 -10.07 -2.99
CA LEU A 327 4.92 -9.63 -2.72
C LEU A 327 5.08 -9.28 -1.25
N TRP A 328 6.28 -9.54 -0.70
CA TRP A 328 6.65 -9.00 0.61
C TRP A 328 6.77 -7.48 0.56
N GLY A 329 6.19 -6.78 1.53
CA GLY A 329 6.28 -5.34 1.69
C GLY A 329 6.03 -4.93 3.14
N THR A 330 6.77 -3.94 3.66
CA THR A 330 6.68 -3.53 5.06
C THR A 330 5.97 -2.20 5.28
N ASP A 331 6.09 -1.26 4.35
CA ASP A 331 5.74 0.15 4.56
C ASP A 331 6.67 0.82 5.61
N TYR A 332 7.94 0.37 5.69
CA TYR A 332 8.93 1.02 6.54
C TYR A 332 9.12 2.49 6.10
N PRO A 333 9.21 3.49 6.99
CA PRO A 333 9.39 3.39 8.44
C PRO A 333 8.08 3.43 9.26
N PHE A 334 6.91 3.30 8.65
CA PHE A 334 5.62 3.34 9.37
C PHE A 334 5.33 2.03 10.11
N ARG A 335 5.85 0.90 9.59
CA ARG A 335 5.75 -0.43 10.18
C ARG A 335 7.10 -1.14 10.13
N PHE A 336 7.26 -2.20 10.92
CA PHE A 336 8.51 -2.93 11.07
C PHE A 336 8.40 -4.34 10.50
N GLY A 337 9.47 -4.83 9.83
CA GLY A 337 9.46 -6.09 9.13
C GLY A 337 9.11 -7.30 10.01
N ASN A 338 9.50 -7.31 11.28
CA ASN A 338 9.17 -8.40 12.22
C ASN A 338 7.66 -8.63 12.44
N GLU A 339 6.83 -7.63 12.22
CA GLU A 339 5.38 -7.78 12.30
C GLU A 339 4.87 -8.70 11.19
N TYR A 340 5.39 -8.54 9.98
CA TYR A 340 5.03 -9.33 8.80
C TYR A 340 5.58 -10.76 8.87
N VAL A 341 6.81 -10.93 9.36
CA VAL A 341 7.39 -12.27 9.60
C VAL A 341 6.45 -13.10 10.46
N LYS A 342 6.00 -12.55 11.59
CA LYS A 342 5.08 -13.23 12.51
C LYS A 342 3.70 -13.47 11.91
N ALA A 343 3.13 -12.46 11.25
CA ALA A 343 1.78 -12.52 10.72
C ALA A 343 1.65 -13.52 9.56
N LEU A 344 2.60 -13.51 8.62
CA LEU A 344 2.57 -14.43 7.48
C LEU A 344 2.81 -15.88 7.92
N ALA A 345 3.75 -16.12 8.85
CA ALA A 345 3.97 -17.44 9.43
C ALA A 345 2.73 -17.96 10.18
N ALA A 346 2.03 -17.10 10.91
CA ALA A 346 0.82 -17.46 11.65
C ALA A 346 -0.42 -17.65 10.76
N PHE A 347 -0.44 -17.05 9.55
CA PHE A 347 -1.59 -17.11 8.64
C PHE A 347 -1.80 -18.51 8.06
N GLY A 348 -0.72 -19.30 7.88
CA GLY A 348 -0.80 -20.66 7.38
C GLY A 348 -0.65 -20.80 5.87
N PHE A 349 0.07 -19.90 5.22
CA PHE A 349 0.59 -20.14 3.87
C PHE A 349 1.47 -21.42 3.89
N SER A 350 1.47 -22.17 2.78
CA SER A 350 2.44 -23.24 2.60
C SER A 350 3.87 -22.69 2.54
N ASP A 351 4.88 -23.51 2.90
CA ASP A 351 6.30 -23.11 2.77
C ASP A 351 6.64 -22.66 1.35
N SER A 352 6.07 -23.33 0.33
CA SER A 352 6.21 -22.95 -1.07
C SER A 352 5.63 -21.56 -1.36
N ASP A 353 4.45 -21.23 -0.81
CA ASP A 353 3.84 -19.92 -1.04
C ASP A 353 4.56 -18.82 -0.24
N LEU A 354 5.04 -19.13 0.96
CA LEU A 354 5.91 -18.21 1.71
C LEU A 354 7.20 -17.91 0.95
N GLY A 355 7.86 -18.93 0.37
CA GLY A 355 9.04 -18.73 -0.47
C GLY A 355 8.79 -17.81 -1.67
N LYS A 356 7.64 -17.96 -2.32
CA LYS A 356 7.20 -17.06 -3.41
C LYS A 356 7.00 -15.63 -2.91
N ILE A 357 6.23 -15.46 -1.84
CA ILE A 357 5.92 -14.14 -1.26
C ILE A 357 7.19 -13.46 -0.75
N ASP A 358 8.00 -14.20 0.01
CA ASP A 358 9.22 -13.67 0.62
C ASP A 358 10.25 -13.19 -0.40
N ARG A 359 10.34 -13.86 -1.58
CA ARG A 359 11.45 -13.62 -2.51
C ARG A 359 11.16 -13.90 -3.98
N GLU A 360 10.65 -15.08 -4.33
CA GLU A 360 10.70 -15.58 -5.71
C GLU A 360 9.89 -14.70 -6.67
N ASN A 361 8.73 -14.20 -6.24
CA ASN A 361 7.89 -13.31 -7.03
C ASN A 361 8.59 -11.97 -7.32
N ALA A 362 9.28 -11.40 -6.31
CA ALA A 362 10.06 -10.19 -6.50
C ALA A 362 11.22 -10.41 -7.47
N LEU A 363 11.93 -11.55 -7.39
CA LEU A 363 12.99 -11.92 -8.34
C LEU A 363 12.45 -12.13 -9.77
N ALA A 364 11.25 -12.67 -9.92
CA ALA A 364 10.61 -12.81 -11.23
C ALA A 364 10.22 -11.45 -11.82
N LEU A 365 9.75 -10.55 -10.97
CA LEU A 365 9.32 -9.20 -11.34
C LEU A 365 10.51 -8.26 -11.63
N LEU A 366 11.60 -8.36 -10.86
CA LEU A 366 12.77 -7.47 -10.85
C LEU A 366 14.03 -8.28 -11.17
N PRO A 367 14.27 -8.61 -12.46
CA PRO A 367 15.34 -9.56 -12.85
C PRO A 367 16.75 -9.13 -12.46
N ARG A 368 17.03 -7.82 -12.31
CA ARG A 368 18.33 -7.31 -11.87
C ARG A 368 18.77 -7.90 -10.52
N LEU A 369 17.80 -8.15 -9.63
CA LEU A 369 18.09 -8.70 -8.29
C LEU A 369 18.56 -10.17 -8.31
N LYS A 370 18.51 -10.85 -9.46
CA LYS A 370 19.05 -12.22 -9.61
C LYS A 370 20.55 -12.27 -9.75
N ALA A 371 21.16 -11.15 -10.16
CA ALA A 371 22.59 -11.07 -10.47
C ALA A 371 23.45 -10.63 -9.27
N GLY A 372 22.85 -10.42 -8.09
CA GLY A 372 23.51 -9.95 -6.87
C GLY A 372 23.59 -11.00 -5.76
#